data_a9c9ba4f72a15bdb21d8d81a8f7529ce
#
_entry.id   a9c9ba4f72a15bdb21d8d81a8f7529ce
#
_cell.length_a   1.000
_cell.length_b   1.000
_cell.length_c   1.000
_cell.angle_alpha   90.00
_cell.angle_beta   90.00
_cell.angle_gamma   90.00
#
_symmetry.space_group_name_H-M   'P 1'
#
loop_
_entity.id
_entity.type
_entity.pdbx_description
1 polymer ?
#
loop_
_entity_poly.entity_id
_entity_poly.type
_entity_poly.pdbx_seq_one_letter_code
_entity_poly.pdbx_strand_id
1 'polypeptide(L)'
;MQMSNSQVEAIVKQVLSQLNGSAPAANVVASKGSQEIPKTAHVAMLTALETVEIKEYPMPEVGDDDILVKVEGCGICGTDAHEYKRDPFGLIPVALGHEGTGEIVKMGKNV
;
A
#
# COMPACT_ATOMS: atom_id res chain seq x y z
N MET A 1 1.08 34.13 -17.11
CA MET A 1 1.46 33.51 -18.39
C MET A 1 0.45 32.41 -18.69
N GLN A 2 -0.49 32.62 -19.61
CA GLN A 2 -1.45 31.57 -19.99
C GLN A 2 -0.85 30.75 -21.13
N MET A 3 -0.76 29.45 -20.97
CA MET A 3 -0.36 28.55 -22.06
C MET A 3 -1.46 28.50 -23.12
N SER A 4 -1.08 28.52 -24.41
CA SER A 4 -2.04 28.35 -25.49
C SER A 4 -2.51 26.90 -25.61
N ASN A 5 -3.74 26.67 -26.12
CA ASN A 5 -4.26 25.30 -26.29
C ASN A 5 -3.32 24.43 -27.15
N SER A 6 -2.65 24.99 -28.13
CA SER A 6 -1.68 24.25 -28.96
C SER A 6 -0.44 23.80 -28.18
N GLN A 7 0.00 24.55 -27.17
CA GLN A 7 1.10 24.14 -26.29
C GLN A 7 0.67 23.02 -25.35
N VAL A 8 -0.55 23.09 -24.85
CA VAL A 8 -1.11 22.00 -24.00
C VAL A 8 -1.25 20.71 -24.80
N GLU A 9 -1.79 20.79 -26.04
CA GLU A 9 -1.91 19.62 -26.92
C GLU A 9 -0.55 18.99 -27.26
N ALA A 10 0.47 19.81 -27.50
CA ALA A 10 1.82 19.32 -27.78
C ALA A 10 2.41 18.55 -26.57
N ILE A 11 2.23 19.09 -25.37
CA ILE A 11 2.69 18.42 -24.13
C ILE A 11 1.94 17.12 -23.92
N VAL A 12 0.63 17.12 -24.08
CA VAL A 12 -0.20 15.89 -23.93
C VAL A 12 0.23 14.82 -24.93
N LYS A 13 0.44 15.18 -26.21
CA LYS A 13 0.95 14.24 -27.22
C LYS A 13 2.33 13.70 -26.86
N GLN A 14 3.22 14.54 -26.35
CA GLN A 14 4.57 14.12 -25.94
C GLN A 14 4.51 13.15 -24.75
N VAL A 15 3.70 13.42 -23.74
CA VAL A 15 3.51 12.54 -22.59
C VAL A 15 2.90 11.22 -23.03
N LEU A 16 1.84 11.24 -23.86
CA LEU A 16 1.22 10.03 -24.39
C LEU A 16 2.18 9.19 -25.26
N SER A 17 3.05 9.83 -26.04
CA SER A 17 4.05 9.09 -26.82
C SER A 17 5.12 8.44 -25.94
N GLN A 18 5.46 9.04 -24.80
CA GLN A 18 6.35 8.43 -23.81
C GLN A 18 5.70 7.27 -23.05
N LEU A 19 4.39 7.34 -22.83
CA LEU A 19 3.62 6.28 -22.21
C LEU A 19 3.34 5.11 -23.17
N ASN A 20 3.19 5.37 -24.49
CA ASN A 20 2.98 4.34 -25.52
C ASN A 20 4.30 3.76 -26.10
N GLY A 21 5.45 4.35 -25.79
CA GLY A 21 6.75 3.79 -26.10
C GLY A 21 7.05 2.63 -25.15
N SER A 22 6.69 1.40 -25.58
CA SER A 22 7.06 0.15 -24.93
C SER A 22 7.01 0.23 -23.41
N ALA A 23 5.80 0.17 -22.84
CA ALA A 23 5.72 -0.52 -21.58
C ALA A 23 6.37 -1.87 -21.84
N PRO A 24 7.49 -2.24 -21.19
CA PRO A 24 7.86 -3.64 -21.14
C PRO A 24 6.58 -4.33 -20.69
N ALA A 25 6.10 -5.29 -21.49
CA ALA A 25 5.03 -6.16 -21.05
C ALA A 25 5.38 -6.41 -19.59
N ALA A 26 4.49 -6.00 -18.69
CA ALA A 26 4.69 -6.32 -17.30
C ALA A 26 4.90 -7.83 -17.33
N ASN A 27 6.16 -8.24 -17.28
CA ASN A 27 6.49 -9.56 -16.85
C ASN A 27 5.89 -9.57 -15.46
N VAL A 28 4.64 -10.04 -15.37
CA VAL A 28 4.16 -10.66 -14.18
C VAL A 28 5.17 -11.77 -13.98
N VAL A 29 6.24 -11.43 -13.30
CA VAL A 29 7.16 -12.41 -12.74
C VAL A 29 6.26 -13.10 -11.75
N ALA A 30 5.61 -14.18 -12.24
CA ALA A 30 5.12 -15.18 -11.33
C ALA A 30 6.34 -15.52 -10.49
N SER A 31 6.39 -14.99 -9.29
CA SER A 31 7.44 -15.28 -8.34
C SER A 31 7.36 -16.78 -8.11
N LYS A 32 8.20 -17.52 -8.86
CA LYS A 32 8.48 -18.93 -8.64
C LYS A 32 9.29 -19.03 -7.35
N GLY A 33 8.61 -18.91 -6.27
CA GLY A 33 9.06 -19.25 -4.95
C GLY A 33 7.81 -19.23 -4.09
N SER A 34 7.34 -20.38 -3.65
CA SER A 34 6.38 -20.45 -2.56
C SER A 34 7.08 -19.82 -1.34
N GLN A 35 6.96 -18.51 -1.19
CA GLN A 35 7.39 -17.86 0.04
C GLN A 35 6.48 -18.43 1.12
N GLU A 36 7.12 -19.15 2.06
CA GLU A 36 6.41 -19.69 3.20
C GLU A 36 5.82 -18.53 3.99
N ILE A 37 4.48 -18.44 4.03
CA ILE A 37 3.78 -17.39 4.76
C ILE A 37 4.04 -17.63 6.25
N PRO A 38 4.60 -16.67 6.98
CA PRO A 38 4.88 -16.82 8.39
C PRO A 38 3.58 -17.00 9.19
N LYS A 39 3.65 -17.63 10.36
CA LYS A 39 2.48 -17.82 11.23
C LYS A 39 2.04 -16.55 11.93
N THR A 40 2.93 -15.59 12.07
CA THR A 40 2.72 -14.32 12.78
C THR A 40 3.28 -13.17 11.99
N ALA A 41 2.75 -11.98 12.24
CA ALA A 41 3.22 -10.72 11.68
C ALA A 41 3.57 -9.72 12.79
N HIS A 42 4.60 -8.92 12.55
CA HIS A 42 4.93 -7.79 13.40
C HIS A 42 4.16 -6.55 12.95
N VAL A 43 3.49 -5.91 13.89
CA VAL A 43 2.65 -4.73 13.63
C VAL A 43 3.11 -3.57 14.50
N ALA A 44 3.33 -2.43 13.89
CA ALA A 44 3.57 -1.18 14.60
C ALA A 44 2.24 -0.65 15.14
N MET A 45 2.04 -0.75 16.45
CA MET A 45 0.80 -0.32 17.13
C MET A 45 1.03 0.98 17.86
N LEU A 46 0.18 1.98 17.60
CA LEU A 46 0.06 3.15 18.45
C LEU A 46 -0.68 2.74 19.72
N THR A 47 0.03 2.61 20.83
CA THR A 47 -0.51 2.10 22.11
C THR A 47 -0.91 3.22 23.08
N ALA A 48 -0.34 4.38 22.90
CA ALA A 48 -0.68 5.63 23.59
C ALA A 48 -0.29 6.81 22.68
N LEU A 49 -0.70 8.01 23.00
CA LEU A 49 -0.27 9.20 22.27
C LEU A 49 1.27 9.23 22.17
N GLU A 50 1.77 9.50 20.98
CA GLU A 50 3.20 9.56 20.65
C GLU A 50 4.02 8.30 20.98
N THR A 51 3.33 7.16 21.22
CA THR A 51 3.97 5.90 21.61
C THR A 51 3.60 4.78 20.65
N VAL A 52 4.58 4.31 19.90
CA VAL A 52 4.43 3.16 18.98
C VAL A 52 5.24 1.99 19.50
N GLU A 53 4.62 0.83 19.58
CA GLU A 53 5.24 -0.44 19.97
C GLU A 53 5.10 -1.47 18.86
N ILE A 54 6.11 -2.28 18.66
CA ILE A 54 6.02 -3.44 17.76
C ILE A 54 5.39 -4.59 18.52
N LYS A 55 4.25 -5.07 18.02
CA LYS A 55 3.53 -6.21 18.58
C LYS A 55 3.41 -7.32 17.57
N GLU A 56 3.38 -8.54 18.05
CA GLU A 56 3.23 -9.74 17.24
C GLU A 56 1.77 -10.20 17.26
N TYR A 57 1.22 -10.46 16.08
CA TYR A 57 -0.14 -10.97 15.89
C TYR A 57 -0.14 -12.21 15.02
N PRO A 58 -1.09 -13.13 15.23
CA PRO A 58 -1.26 -14.26 14.33
C PRO A 58 -1.58 -13.77 12.92
N MET A 59 -1.07 -14.48 11.90
CA MET A 59 -1.39 -14.18 10.51
C MET A 59 -2.88 -14.40 10.29
N PRO A 60 -3.60 -13.45 9.65
CA PRO A 60 -5.01 -13.59 9.39
C PRO A 60 -5.29 -14.73 8.40
N GLU A 61 -6.42 -15.40 8.58
CA GLU A 61 -6.93 -16.34 7.60
C GLU A 61 -7.43 -15.58 6.37
N VAL A 62 -7.15 -16.14 5.18
CA VAL A 62 -7.59 -15.56 3.91
C VAL A 62 -8.90 -16.22 3.52
N GLY A 63 -9.97 -15.46 3.54
CA GLY A 63 -11.29 -15.89 3.09
C GLY A 63 -11.39 -16.00 1.56
N ASP A 64 -12.57 -16.41 1.10
CA ASP A 64 -12.80 -16.69 -0.31
C ASP A 64 -12.68 -15.45 -1.24
N ASP A 65 -12.97 -14.27 -0.72
CA ASP A 65 -12.98 -13.00 -1.46
C ASP A 65 -11.81 -12.07 -1.02
N ASP A 66 -10.85 -12.61 -0.27
CA ASP A 66 -9.74 -11.83 0.31
C ASP A 66 -8.44 -12.04 -0.45
N ILE A 67 -7.54 -11.09 -0.28
CA ILE A 67 -6.13 -11.20 -0.66
C ILE A 67 -5.24 -10.98 0.56
N LEU A 68 -4.12 -11.68 0.63
CA LEU A 68 -3.05 -11.41 1.58
C LEU A 68 -1.91 -10.71 0.86
N VAL A 69 -1.57 -9.53 1.35
CA VAL A 69 -0.49 -8.71 0.80
C VAL A 69 0.70 -8.71 1.76
N LYS A 70 1.88 -9.07 1.25
CA LYS A 70 3.14 -8.82 1.94
C LYS A 70 3.49 -7.36 1.73
N VAL A 71 3.32 -6.56 2.77
CA VAL A 71 3.58 -5.12 2.72
C VAL A 71 5.08 -4.85 2.52
N GLU A 72 5.42 -4.09 1.51
CA GLU A 72 6.79 -3.65 1.21
C GLU A 72 7.02 -2.17 1.50
N GLY A 73 5.93 -1.41 1.62
CA GLY A 73 5.97 -0.01 1.95
C GLY A 73 4.60 0.50 2.38
N CYS A 74 4.59 1.60 3.11
CA CYS A 74 3.38 2.29 3.49
C CYS A 74 3.63 3.80 3.50
N GLY A 75 2.79 4.56 2.81
CA GLY A 75 2.80 6.00 2.87
C GLY A 75 2.37 6.52 4.25
N ILE A 76 2.70 7.76 4.52
CA ILE A 76 2.27 8.47 5.73
C ILE A 76 1.28 9.57 5.33
N CYS A 77 0.05 9.44 5.78
CA CYS A 77 -1.00 10.44 5.60
C CYS A 77 -0.99 11.44 6.77
N GLY A 78 -1.55 12.61 6.54
CA GLY A 78 -1.81 13.57 7.61
C GLY A 78 -2.68 13.02 8.74
N THR A 79 -3.58 12.09 8.43
CA THR A 79 -4.41 11.37 9.41
C THR A 79 -3.54 10.59 10.40
N ASP A 80 -2.50 9.90 9.93
CA ASP A 80 -1.58 9.14 10.81
C ASP A 80 -0.89 10.07 11.81
N ALA A 81 -0.48 11.26 11.34
CA ALA A 81 0.14 12.27 12.20
C ALA A 81 -0.84 12.84 13.23
N HIS A 82 -2.12 13.00 12.86
CA HIS A 82 -3.15 13.47 13.78
C HIS A 82 -3.47 12.42 14.84
N GLU A 83 -3.61 11.15 14.44
CA GLU A 83 -3.84 10.05 15.38
C GLU A 83 -2.65 9.89 16.36
N TYR A 84 -1.43 9.95 15.85
CA TYR A 84 -0.23 9.86 16.67
C TYR A 84 -0.17 10.96 17.74
N LYS A 85 -0.56 12.18 17.38
CA LYS A 85 -0.46 13.37 18.25
C LYS A 85 -1.65 13.58 19.18
N ARG A 86 -2.87 13.20 18.78
CA ARG A 86 -4.10 13.68 19.43
C ARG A 86 -5.18 12.63 19.58
N ASP A 87 -5.11 11.52 18.84
CA ASP A 87 -6.16 10.49 18.79
C ASP A 87 -7.59 11.09 18.66
N PRO A 88 -7.84 11.92 17.61
CA PRO A 88 -9.10 12.65 17.51
C PRO A 88 -10.33 11.75 17.35
N PHE A 89 -10.13 10.49 16.94
CA PHE A 89 -11.20 9.51 16.74
C PHE A 89 -11.29 8.47 17.86
N GLY A 90 -10.39 8.52 18.86
CA GLY A 90 -10.37 7.57 19.97
C GLY A 90 -10.05 6.15 19.52
N LEU A 91 -9.09 5.98 18.63
CA LEU A 91 -8.74 4.69 18.03
C LEU A 91 -7.68 3.90 18.81
N ILE A 92 -6.96 4.54 19.71
CA ILE A 92 -5.88 3.88 20.46
C ILE A 92 -6.44 2.73 21.33
N PRO A 93 -5.87 1.50 21.25
CA PRO A 93 -4.71 1.11 20.45
C PRO A 93 -5.05 0.81 18.99
N VAL A 94 -4.23 1.27 18.05
CA VAL A 94 -4.47 1.12 16.60
C VAL A 94 -3.19 0.90 15.82
N ALA A 95 -3.23 0.08 14.77
CA ALA A 95 -2.19 0.04 13.75
C ALA A 95 -2.41 1.18 12.77
N LEU A 96 -1.49 2.13 12.73
CA LEU A 96 -1.50 3.21 11.75
C LEU A 96 -0.96 2.73 10.39
N GLY A 97 -1.27 3.50 9.35
CA GLY A 97 -0.84 3.22 8.00
C GLY A 97 -1.95 2.59 7.14
N HIS A 98 -2.54 3.42 6.28
CA HIS A 98 -3.62 3.02 5.36
C HIS A 98 -3.25 3.22 3.88
N GLU A 99 -1.98 3.50 3.61
CA GLU A 99 -1.42 3.67 2.27
C GLU A 99 -0.41 2.55 1.95
N GLY A 100 -0.78 1.30 2.33
CA GLY A 100 0.07 0.14 2.16
C GLY A 100 0.21 -0.27 0.69
N THR A 101 1.42 -0.69 0.31
CA THR A 101 1.71 -1.31 -0.98
C THR A 101 2.58 -2.54 -0.78
N GLY A 102 2.49 -3.51 -1.69
CA GLY A 102 3.27 -4.74 -1.57
C GLY A 102 2.90 -5.80 -2.58
N GLU A 103 3.34 -7.01 -2.35
CA GLU A 103 3.13 -8.19 -3.19
C GLU A 103 1.95 -9.02 -2.68
N ILE A 104 1.05 -9.44 -3.58
CA ILE A 104 -0.01 -10.39 -3.24
C ILE A 104 0.63 -11.77 -3.09
N VAL A 105 0.56 -12.34 -1.88
CA VAL A 105 1.17 -13.65 -1.55
C VAL A 105 0.15 -14.77 -1.40
N LYS A 106 -1.13 -14.43 -1.25
CA LYS A 106 -2.24 -15.40 -1.21
C LYS A 106 -3.53 -14.73 -1.66
N MET A 107 -4.36 -15.47 -2.37
CA MET A 107 -5.69 -15.03 -2.82
C MET A 107 -6.74 -16.07 -2.44
N GLY A 108 -7.94 -15.60 -2.16
CA GLY A 108 -9.12 -16.41 -2.03
C GLY A 108 -9.58 -16.97 -3.39
N LYS A 109 -10.47 -17.95 -3.36
CA LYS A 109 -10.89 -18.66 -4.58
C LYS A 109 -11.77 -17.82 -5.54
N ASN A 110 -12.34 -16.73 -5.05
CA ASN A 110 -13.22 -15.85 -5.83
C ASN A 110 -12.52 -14.60 -6.37
N VAL A 111 -11.21 -14.43 -6.10
CA VAL A 111 -10.43 -13.27 -6.53
C VAL A 111 -9.83 -13.49 -7.90
#